data_9aca0d4e12b53a1169c70c8eb9013f36
#
_entry.id   9aca0d4e12b53a1169c70c8eb9013f36
#
_cell.length_a   1.000
_cell.length_b   1.000
_cell.length_c   1.000
_cell.angle_alpha   90.00
_cell.angle_beta   90.00
_cell.angle_gamma   90.00
#
_symmetry.space_group_name_H-M   'P 1'
#
loop_
_entity.id
_entity.type
_entity.pdbx_description
1 polymer ?
#
loop_
_entity_poly.entity_id
_entity_poly.type
_entity_poly.pdbx_seq_one_letter_code
_entity_poly.pdbx_strand_id
1 'polypeptide(L)'
;MSVKGYKVFNSDWTCLGKQYSCPGTFEESVSPSVCNAGMHFCKNAADCFRYYDFDPNSHVAEVIAHGTVAEGDNKCATNKLEIVREIPWAEVLEIVNTGKSCTGRCNSGNCNSGNWNSGNWNSGNCNSGNRNSGNWNSGNRNSGNWNSGNRNSGNRNSGNWNSGNWNSGDRNSGNWNSGNRNSGNWNSGNCNSGNWNSGDRNSGNWNSGNWNSGNCNSGNRNSGNWNSGNWNSGNCNSGNRNSGNWNSGDWNTTSFSNGCFNTVSPKIYMFNKPTDWTFEQWFNCRARRLLNEIDDCPLEYVYLSDMTDEEKAAHPEAETTGGYLRKRTTADNARKWWAGLSADDQNVILSLPNFDAAIFKEITGVDVSKD
;
A
#
# COMPACT_ATOMS: atom_id res chain seq x y z
N MET A 1 -5.29 12.25 61.15
CA MET A 1 -4.20 12.74 60.29
C MET A 1 -4.83 13.44 59.10
N SER A 2 -4.35 14.60 58.72
CA SER A 2 -4.84 15.26 57.51
C SER A 2 -4.15 14.71 56.26
N VAL A 3 -4.88 14.57 55.16
CA VAL A 3 -4.35 14.08 53.88
C VAL A 3 -4.47 15.23 52.87
N LYS A 4 -3.31 15.62 52.28
CA LYS A 4 -3.23 16.64 51.24
C LYS A 4 -3.50 16.01 49.87
N GLY A 5 -4.07 16.79 48.97
CA GLY A 5 -4.31 16.37 47.61
C GLY A 5 -4.83 17.48 46.70
N TYR A 6 -5.42 17.08 45.61
CA TYR A 6 -5.92 17.95 44.54
C TYR A 6 -7.35 17.59 44.17
N LYS A 7 -8.12 18.59 43.77
CA LYS A 7 -9.48 18.38 43.28
C LYS A 7 -9.74 19.33 42.11
N VAL A 8 -10.48 18.82 41.12
CA VAL A 8 -10.96 19.59 39.97
C VAL A 8 -12.44 19.89 40.13
N PHE A 9 -12.86 21.06 39.70
CA PHE A 9 -14.22 21.55 39.70
C PHE A 9 -14.57 22.09 38.30
N ASN A 10 -15.86 22.15 37.99
CA ASN A 10 -16.36 22.83 36.80
C ASN A 10 -16.06 24.33 36.86
N SER A 11 -16.23 25.03 35.74
CA SER A 11 -16.00 26.47 35.60
C SER A 11 -16.86 27.36 36.54
N ASP A 12 -17.90 26.79 37.12
CA ASP A 12 -18.78 27.43 38.12
C ASP A 12 -18.48 26.98 39.57
N TRP A 13 -17.36 26.33 39.83
CA TRP A 13 -17.02 25.73 41.11
C TRP A 13 -17.95 24.62 41.57
N THR A 14 -18.67 23.98 40.68
CA THR A 14 -19.50 22.82 41.03
C THR A 14 -18.71 21.49 40.82
N CYS A 15 -19.11 20.46 41.55
CA CYS A 15 -18.67 19.09 41.35
C CYS A 15 -19.81 18.14 41.79
N LEU A 16 -20.29 17.28 40.87
CA LEU A 16 -21.39 16.37 41.10
C LEU A 16 -22.64 17.05 41.70
N GLY A 17 -22.98 18.23 41.21
CA GLY A 17 -24.12 19.00 41.66
C GLY A 17 -23.97 19.75 42.98
N LYS A 18 -22.81 19.62 43.65
CA LYS A 18 -22.51 20.39 44.88
C LYS A 18 -21.70 21.61 44.53
N GLN A 19 -22.10 22.76 45.14
CA GLN A 19 -21.42 24.04 45.02
C GLN A 19 -20.25 24.11 46.01
N TYR A 20 -19.13 24.63 45.58
CA TYR A 20 -17.93 24.87 46.38
C TYR A 20 -17.48 26.32 46.25
N SER A 21 -16.60 26.73 47.13
CA SER A 21 -15.90 28.02 47.06
C SER A 21 -14.41 27.85 47.42
N CYS A 22 -13.54 28.72 46.92
CA CYS A 22 -12.14 28.72 47.22
C CYS A 22 -11.70 30.09 47.74
N PRO A 23 -11.08 30.17 48.96
CA PRO A 23 -10.94 29.08 49.92
C PRO A 23 -12.30 28.67 50.55
N GLY A 24 -12.34 27.49 51.17
CA GLY A 24 -13.55 27.03 51.84
C GLY A 24 -13.38 25.66 52.51
N THR A 25 -14.23 25.40 53.54
CA THR A 25 -14.25 24.09 54.21
C THR A 25 -15.66 23.51 54.11
N PHE A 26 -15.75 22.26 53.74
CA PHE A 26 -17.02 21.54 53.47
C PHE A 26 -17.03 20.24 54.25
N GLU A 27 -18.21 19.94 54.80
CA GLU A 27 -18.44 18.73 55.63
C GLU A 27 -19.72 18.03 55.18
N GLU A 28 -19.72 16.71 55.23
CA GLU A 28 -20.86 15.87 54.89
C GLU A 28 -21.04 14.83 55.99
N SER A 29 -22.29 14.60 56.43
CA SER A 29 -22.63 13.61 57.47
C SER A 29 -22.72 12.20 56.84
N VAL A 30 -21.62 11.76 56.20
CA VAL A 30 -21.54 10.43 55.51
C VAL A 30 -20.30 9.67 55.90
N SER A 31 -20.37 8.35 55.81
CA SER A 31 -19.18 7.52 55.89
C SER A 31 -18.51 7.50 54.49
N PRO A 32 -17.29 8.04 54.35
CA PRO A 32 -16.67 8.12 53.03
C PRO A 32 -16.44 6.75 52.42
N SER A 33 -16.74 6.64 51.09
CA SER A 33 -16.51 5.45 50.30
C SER A 33 -16.13 5.87 48.86
N VAL A 34 -15.03 5.33 48.39
CA VAL A 34 -14.54 5.63 47.06
C VAL A 34 -15.60 5.25 46.00
N CYS A 35 -15.95 6.15 45.12
CA CYS A 35 -17.00 6.04 44.08
C CYS A 35 -18.47 6.14 44.59
N ASN A 36 -18.74 6.08 45.89
CA ASN A 36 -20.12 6.04 46.37
C ASN A 36 -20.52 7.26 47.23
N ALA A 37 -19.71 7.64 48.24
CA ALA A 37 -20.07 8.67 49.20
C ALA A 37 -18.90 9.53 49.62
N GLY A 38 -19.18 10.81 49.95
CA GLY A 38 -18.18 11.77 50.38
C GLY A 38 -17.53 12.60 49.25
N MET A 39 -16.75 13.57 49.65
CA MET A 39 -16.05 14.46 48.72
C MET A 39 -14.79 13.80 48.21
N HIS A 40 -14.71 13.59 46.89
CA HIS A 40 -13.57 12.92 46.25
C HIS A 40 -12.46 13.90 45.91
N PHE A 41 -11.21 13.43 46.04
CA PHE A 41 -9.98 14.14 45.69
C PHE A 41 -8.90 13.13 45.30
N CYS A 42 -7.79 13.59 44.72
CA CYS A 42 -6.65 12.74 44.34
C CYS A 42 -5.38 13.22 45.06
N LYS A 43 -4.52 12.28 45.44
CA LYS A 43 -3.19 12.59 46.02
C LYS A 43 -2.25 13.21 44.98
N ASN A 44 -2.38 12.83 43.72
CA ASN A 44 -1.64 13.39 42.58
C ASN A 44 -2.59 14.24 41.73
N ALA A 45 -2.17 15.41 41.31
CA ALA A 45 -2.94 16.29 40.47
C ALA A 45 -3.30 15.66 39.10
N ALA A 46 -2.36 14.91 38.51
CA ALA A 46 -2.57 14.25 37.23
C ALA A 46 -3.71 13.19 37.27
N ASP A 47 -3.93 12.55 38.43
CA ASP A 47 -4.98 11.55 38.57
C ASP A 47 -6.40 12.16 38.57
N CYS A 48 -6.54 13.44 38.93
CA CYS A 48 -7.82 14.14 38.85
C CYS A 48 -8.36 14.15 37.41
N PHE A 49 -7.49 14.30 36.44
CA PHE A 49 -7.83 14.33 35.02
C PHE A 49 -8.09 12.98 34.37
N ARG A 50 -8.24 11.93 35.15
CA ARG A 50 -8.88 10.66 34.74
C ARG A 50 -10.40 10.75 34.84
N TYR A 51 -10.90 11.71 35.63
CA TYR A 51 -12.31 11.88 35.96
C TYR A 51 -12.91 13.18 35.43
N TYR A 52 -12.08 14.14 35.08
CA TYR A 52 -12.41 15.43 34.51
C TYR A 52 -11.63 15.70 33.24
N ASP A 53 -12.21 16.49 32.36
CA ASP A 53 -11.51 16.95 31.17
C ASP A 53 -10.31 17.82 31.55
N PHE A 54 -9.25 17.71 30.75
CA PHE A 54 -8.06 18.56 30.92
C PHE A 54 -8.30 19.90 30.22
N ASP A 55 -9.07 20.74 30.85
CA ASP A 55 -9.58 22.01 30.31
C ASP A 55 -9.10 23.19 31.18
N PRO A 56 -8.46 24.23 30.59
CA PRO A 56 -8.03 25.44 31.31
C PRO A 56 -9.20 26.23 31.92
N ASN A 57 -10.44 26.02 31.49
CA ASN A 57 -11.61 26.63 32.10
C ASN A 57 -12.08 25.93 33.38
N SER A 58 -11.56 24.76 33.71
CA SER A 58 -11.85 24.08 34.98
C SER A 58 -10.98 24.67 36.10
N HIS A 59 -11.57 24.74 37.28
CA HIS A 59 -10.85 25.14 38.50
C HIS A 59 -10.14 23.95 39.11
N VAL A 60 -8.85 24.10 39.41
CA VAL A 60 -8.03 23.09 40.11
C VAL A 60 -7.59 23.69 41.43
N ALA A 61 -7.75 22.94 42.50
CA ALA A 61 -7.37 23.42 43.83
C ALA A 61 -6.56 22.41 44.65
N GLU A 62 -5.68 22.96 45.48
CA GLU A 62 -5.09 22.20 46.60
C GLU A 62 -6.15 21.98 47.67
N VAL A 63 -6.27 20.77 48.15
CA VAL A 63 -7.25 20.40 49.17
C VAL A 63 -6.57 19.64 50.34
N ILE A 64 -7.18 19.74 51.52
CA ILE A 64 -6.79 18.98 52.71
C ILE A 64 -8.06 18.25 53.25
N ALA A 65 -7.95 16.96 53.35
CA ALA A 65 -8.96 16.15 54.04
C ALA A 65 -8.64 16.10 55.55
N HIS A 66 -9.59 16.59 56.36
CA HIS A 66 -9.50 16.62 57.82
C HIS A 66 -10.32 15.56 58.52
N GLY A 67 -11.27 14.94 57.82
CA GLY A 67 -12.15 13.90 58.36
C GLY A 67 -11.64 12.51 58.15
N THR A 68 -12.57 11.55 58.16
CA THR A 68 -12.28 10.17 57.78
C THR A 68 -11.94 10.16 56.27
N VAL A 69 -10.93 9.36 55.89
CA VAL A 69 -10.53 9.24 54.49
C VAL A 69 -10.62 7.77 54.08
N ALA A 70 -11.35 7.52 53.02
CA ALA A 70 -11.33 6.25 52.29
C ALA A 70 -10.38 6.37 51.10
N GLU A 71 -9.42 5.46 50.99
CA GLU A 71 -8.40 5.47 49.95
C GLU A 71 -8.68 4.40 48.91
N GLY A 72 -8.54 4.77 47.63
CA GLY A 72 -8.48 3.88 46.45
C GLY A 72 -7.17 4.06 45.70
N ASP A 73 -7.03 3.38 44.55
CA ASP A 73 -5.77 3.36 43.80
C ASP A 73 -5.30 4.76 43.35
N ASN A 74 -6.20 5.58 42.86
CA ASN A 74 -5.86 6.90 42.28
C ASN A 74 -6.78 8.04 42.77
N LYS A 75 -7.73 7.76 43.64
CA LYS A 75 -8.58 8.78 44.29
C LYS A 75 -8.92 8.39 45.72
N CYS A 76 -9.27 9.42 46.48
CA CYS A 76 -9.71 9.32 47.86
C CYS A 76 -11.08 9.94 48.00
N ALA A 77 -11.81 9.58 49.06
CA ALA A 77 -13.04 10.19 49.50
C ALA A 77 -12.95 10.62 50.98
N THR A 78 -13.53 11.77 51.32
CA THR A 78 -13.55 12.26 52.70
C THR A 78 -14.90 12.89 53.01
N ASN A 79 -15.23 12.91 54.28
CA ASN A 79 -16.43 13.62 54.78
C ASN A 79 -16.12 15.06 55.21
N LYS A 80 -14.85 15.46 55.32
CA LYS A 80 -14.46 16.85 55.62
C LYS A 80 -13.29 17.29 54.77
N LEU A 81 -13.53 18.26 53.86
CA LEU A 81 -12.57 18.75 52.88
C LEU A 81 -12.39 20.26 53.00
N GLU A 82 -11.17 20.69 53.15
CA GLU A 82 -10.77 22.08 53.03
C GLU A 82 -10.19 22.32 51.63
N ILE A 83 -10.67 23.36 50.94
CA ILE A 83 -10.13 23.89 49.71
C ILE A 83 -9.20 25.05 50.13
N VAL A 84 -7.89 24.85 49.93
CA VAL A 84 -6.85 25.77 50.46
C VAL A 84 -6.68 26.94 49.52
N ARG A 85 -6.41 26.66 48.27
CA ARG A 85 -6.19 27.65 47.23
C ARG A 85 -6.51 27.09 45.85
N GLU A 86 -6.87 27.97 44.97
CA GLU A 86 -6.91 27.66 43.53
C GLU A 86 -5.48 27.61 42.97
N ILE A 87 -5.22 26.70 42.09
CA ILE A 87 -3.97 26.53 41.38
C ILE A 87 -4.13 27.14 40.00
N PRO A 88 -3.36 28.21 39.67
CA PRO A 88 -3.37 28.79 38.32
C PRO A 88 -3.00 27.74 37.27
N TRP A 89 -3.63 27.80 36.11
CA TRP A 89 -3.43 26.78 35.05
C TRP A 89 -1.96 26.57 34.65
N ALA A 90 -1.14 27.64 34.68
CA ALA A 90 0.31 27.54 34.44
C ALA A 90 0.99 26.61 35.45
N GLU A 91 0.61 26.71 36.74
CA GLU A 91 1.13 25.85 37.82
C GLU A 91 0.55 24.43 37.70
N VAL A 92 -0.71 24.26 37.26
CA VAL A 92 -1.29 22.94 36.97
C VAL A 92 -0.42 22.21 35.93
N LEU A 93 0.00 22.91 34.85
CA LEU A 93 0.88 22.32 33.83
C LEU A 93 2.20 21.87 34.39
N GLU A 94 2.75 22.56 35.41
CA GLU A 94 4.00 22.19 36.05
C GLU A 94 3.85 20.95 36.96
N ILE A 95 2.77 20.86 37.73
CA ILE A 95 2.57 19.76 38.69
C ILE A 95 2.05 18.46 38.04
N VAL A 96 1.37 18.53 36.89
CA VAL A 96 0.93 17.33 36.17
C VAL A 96 1.99 16.78 35.22
N ASN A 97 3.10 17.50 35.03
CA ASN A 97 4.20 17.12 34.18
C ASN A 97 5.51 17.07 35.00
N THR A 98 6.40 16.16 34.65
CA THR A 98 7.75 16.14 35.25
C THR A 98 8.75 17.01 34.49
N GLY A 99 8.36 17.56 33.32
CA GLY A 99 9.15 18.45 32.50
C GLY A 99 8.63 19.89 32.52
N LYS A 100 9.47 20.84 32.06
CA LYS A 100 9.13 22.25 31.97
C LYS A 100 8.56 22.64 30.61
N SER A 101 7.76 23.71 30.60
CA SER A 101 7.17 24.25 29.36
C SER A 101 6.34 23.26 28.56
N CYS A 102 5.56 22.42 29.24
CA CYS A 102 4.64 21.48 28.62
C CYS A 102 3.22 22.03 28.58
N THR A 103 2.48 21.80 27.48
CA THR A 103 1.09 22.29 27.33
C THR A 103 0.03 21.21 27.54
N GLY A 104 0.41 19.94 27.61
CA GLY A 104 -0.49 18.83 27.92
C GLY A 104 -0.25 18.27 29.31
N ARG A 105 -0.70 17.05 29.54
CA ARG A 105 -0.55 16.33 30.82
C ARG A 105 0.30 15.10 30.70
N CYS A 106 0.83 14.64 31.84
CA CYS A 106 1.60 13.40 31.94
C CYS A 106 2.82 13.35 30.98
N ASN A 107 3.46 14.51 30.78
CA ASN A 107 4.67 14.60 30.00
C ASN A 107 5.90 14.46 30.90
N SER A 108 6.88 13.69 30.43
CA SER A 108 8.20 13.57 31.03
C SER A 108 9.23 14.20 30.09
N GLY A 109 10.01 15.15 30.58
CA GLY A 109 10.90 15.97 29.76
C GLY A 109 10.28 17.31 29.35
N ASN A 110 11.06 18.13 28.64
CA ASN A 110 10.74 19.55 28.43
C ASN A 110 10.13 19.84 27.07
N CYS A 111 9.34 20.94 27.03
CA CYS A 111 8.80 21.49 25.79
C CYS A 111 7.96 20.50 24.99
N ASN A 112 7.13 19.72 25.66
CA ASN A 112 6.20 18.81 25.02
C ASN A 112 4.82 19.47 24.84
N SER A 113 4.21 19.26 23.68
CA SER A 113 2.83 19.62 23.39
C SER A 113 2.01 18.38 23.15
N GLY A 114 0.86 18.30 23.82
CA GLY A 114 0.02 17.11 23.88
C GLY A 114 0.28 16.27 25.12
N ASN A 115 -0.21 15.05 25.16
CA ASN A 115 -0.27 14.23 26.37
C ASN A 115 0.64 12.99 26.27
N TRP A 116 1.11 12.53 27.43
CA TRP A 116 1.83 11.27 27.54
C TRP A 116 3.13 11.19 26.73
N ASN A 117 3.84 12.29 26.60
CA ASN A 117 5.13 12.31 25.92
C ASN A 117 6.29 12.10 26.89
N SER A 118 7.26 11.30 26.48
CA SER A 118 8.53 11.08 27.17
C SER A 118 9.69 11.60 26.31
N GLY A 119 10.58 12.38 26.92
CA GLY A 119 11.65 13.10 26.23
C GLY A 119 11.27 14.54 25.91
N ASN A 120 12.01 15.20 25.02
CA ASN A 120 11.89 16.65 24.84
C ASN A 120 11.39 17.02 23.44
N TRP A 121 10.68 18.16 23.36
CA TRP A 121 10.27 18.76 22.09
C TRP A 121 9.32 17.85 21.25
N ASN A 122 8.46 17.11 21.91
CA ASN A 122 7.45 16.32 21.21
C ASN A 122 6.16 17.12 21.01
N SER A 123 5.51 16.94 19.86
CA SER A 123 4.20 17.47 19.53
C SER A 123 3.24 16.33 19.17
N GLY A 124 2.09 16.30 19.82
CA GLY A 124 1.13 15.21 19.74
C GLY A 124 1.16 14.32 20.97
N ASN A 125 0.62 13.13 20.89
CA ASN A 125 0.42 12.28 22.07
C ASN A 125 1.24 10.99 22.03
N CYS A 126 1.59 10.50 23.20
CA CYS A 126 2.21 9.18 23.38
C CYS A 126 3.53 9.02 22.59
N ASN A 127 4.35 10.06 22.55
CA ASN A 127 5.66 9.96 21.91
C ASN A 127 6.74 9.64 22.94
N SER A 128 7.68 8.77 22.57
CA SER A 128 8.87 8.46 23.34
C SER A 128 10.13 8.87 22.57
N GLY A 129 11.04 9.60 23.24
CA GLY A 129 12.22 10.19 22.63
C GLY A 129 12.04 11.67 22.31
N ASN A 130 12.86 12.24 21.43
CA ASN A 130 12.92 13.69 21.26
C ASN A 130 12.51 14.15 19.86
N ARG A 131 11.86 15.31 19.82
CA ARG A 131 11.50 16.02 18.57
C ARG A 131 10.59 15.18 17.65
N ASN A 132 9.64 14.49 18.22
CA ASN A 132 8.63 13.79 17.45
C ASN A 132 7.42 14.69 17.21
N SER A 133 6.82 14.59 16.03
CA SER A 133 5.58 15.25 15.65
C SER A 133 4.55 14.21 15.21
N GLY A 134 3.36 14.27 15.78
CA GLY A 134 2.32 13.26 15.61
C GLY A 134 2.19 12.35 16.82
N ASN A 135 1.56 11.20 16.68
CA ASN A 135 1.21 10.34 17.81
C ASN A 135 1.90 8.99 17.75
N TRP A 136 2.15 8.42 18.92
CA TRP A 136 2.67 7.07 19.07
C TRP A 136 4.03 6.85 18.37
N ASN A 137 4.91 7.83 18.43
CA ASN A 137 6.25 7.67 17.89
C ASN A 137 7.24 7.25 18.98
N SER A 138 8.12 6.30 18.65
CA SER A 138 9.23 5.88 19.48
C SER A 138 10.56 6.17 18.78
N GLY A 139 11.49 6.82 19.49
CA GLY A 139 12.76 7.30 18.95
C GLY A 139 12.76 8.80 18.69
N ASN A 140 13.64 9.29 17.82
CA ASN A 140 13.87 10.71 17.70
C ASN A 140 13.58 11.25 16.29
N ARG A 141 13.03 12.48 16.25
CA ARG A 141 12.81 13.22 15.00
C ARG A 141 11.87 12.50 14.02
N ASN A 142 10.84 11.86 14.53
CA ASN A 142 9.81 11.26 13.69
C ASN A 142 8.70 12.28 13.43
N SER A 143 8.15 12.24 12.20
CA SER A 143 6.98 13.00 11.78
C SER A 143 5.90 12.05 11.26
N GLY A 144 4.68 12.20 11.74
CA GLY A 144 3.57 11.29 11.48
C GLY A 144 3.30 10.38 12.66
N ASN A 145 2.61 9.28 12.45
CA ASN A 145 2.11 8.44 13.53
C ASN A 145 2.68 7.02 13.49
N TRP A 146 2.82 6.42 14.67
CA TRP A 146 3.22 5.02 14.79
C TRP A 146 4.60 4.70 14.23
N ASN A 147 5.55 5.62 14.32
CA ASN A 147 6.91 5.36 13.85
C ASN A 147 7.78 4.84 14.99
N SER A 148 8.59 3.82 14.69
CA SER A 148 9.62 3.28 15.57
C SER A 148 11.00 3.48 14.94
N GLY A 149 11.95 4.02 15.70
CA GLY A 149 13.28 4.39 15.22
C GLY A 149 13.43 5.90 15.02
N ASN A 150 14.39 6.32 14.20
CA ASN A 150 14.75 7.74 14.12
C ASN A 150 14.58 8.31 12.71
N ARG A 151 14.15 9.58 12.67
CA ARG A 151 14.08 10.35 11.43
C ARG A 151 13.14 9.75 10.38
N ASN A 152 12.03 9.20 10.82
CA ASN A 152 11.00 8.72 9.93
C ASN A 152 9.99 9.82 9.62
N SER A 153 9.54 9.87 8.37
CA SER A 153 8.46 10.74 7.90
C SER A 153 7.34 9.90 7.29
N GLY A 154 6.12 10.13 7.72
CA GLY A 154 4.95 9.33 7.37
C GLY A 154 4.52 8.43 8.52
N ASN A 155 3.74 7.40 8.22
CA ASN A 155 3.11 6.58 9.24
C ASN A 155 3.58 5.13 9.23
N ARG A 156 3.63 4.54 10.43
CA ARG A 156 3.88 3.10 10.61
C ARG A 156 5.20 2.64 10.00
N ASN A 157 6.24 3.44 10.17
CA ASN A 157 7.59 3.05 9.77
C ASN A 157 8.35 2.44 10.95
N SER A 158 9.11 1.39 10.66
CA SER A 158 10.04 0.75 11.59
C SER A 158 11.46 0.84 11.03
N GLY A 159 12.41 1.28 11.85
CA GLY A 159 13.78 1.56 11.44
C GLY A 159 14.06 3.05 11.29
N ASN A 160 15.09 3.42 10.56
CA ASN A 160 15.58 4.79 10.53
C ASN A 160 15.55 5.39 9.12
N TRP A 161 15.29 6.71 9.05
CA TRP A 161 15.36 7.47 7.80
C TRP A 161 14.33 7.02 6.73
N ASN A 162 13.19 6.51 7.14
CA ASN A 162 12.15 6.14 6.20
C ASN A 162 11.27 7.35 5.85
N SER A 163 10.89 7.45 4.58
CA SER A 163 9.92 8.40 4.06
C SER A 163 8.77 7.66 3.38
N GLY A 164 7.56 7.98 3.75
CA GLY A 164 6.35 7.28 3.32
C GLY A 164 5.77 6.41 4.43
N ASN A 165 4.97 5.43 4.08
CA ASN A 165 4.20 4.65 5.06
C ASN A 165 4.53 3.15 5.01
N TRP A 166 4.43 2.51 6.15
CA TRP A 166 4.57 1.06 6.25
C TRP A 166 5.94 0.52 5.79
N ASN A 167 7.00 1.27 6.03
CA ASN A 167 8.34 0.79 5.71
C ASN A 167 8.97 0.09 6.91
N SER A 168 9.65 -1.02 6.65
CA SER A 168 10.46 -1.76 7.61
C SER A 168 11.91 -1.81 7.15
N GLY A 169 12.84 -1.46 8.04
CA GLY A 169 14.26 -1.29 7.73
C GLY A 169 14.65 0.17 7.57
N ASP A 170 15.82 0.44 7.00
CA ASP A 170 16.41 1.77 6.99
C ASP A 170 16.46 2.40 5.60
N ARG A 171 16.26 3.73 5.56
CA ARG A 171 16.42 4.55 4.36
C ARG A 171 15.51 4.15 3.19
N ASN A 172 14.30 3.77 3.48
CA ASN A 172 13.31 3.50 2.45
C ASN A 172 12.54 4.78 2.09
N SER A 173 12.25 4.93 0.80
CA SER A 173 11.39 5.99 0.26
C SER A 173 10.22 5.36 -0.50
N GLY A 174 9.02 5.80 -0.21
CA GLY A 174 7.79 5.21 -0.71
C GLY A 174 7.08 4.37 0.34
N ASN A 175 6.22 3.47 -0.08
CA ASN A 175 5.35 2.72 0.83
C ASN A 175 5.56 1.22 0.76
N TRP A 176 5.34 0.55 1.87
CA TRP A 176 5.36 -0.91 1.94
C TRP A 176 6.69 -1.54 1.54
N ASN A 177 7.80 -0.90 1.87
CA ASN A 177 9.12 -1.48 1.62
C ASN A 177 9.62 -2.25 2.83
N SER A 178 10.21 -3.42 2.58
CA SER A 178 10.90 -4.25 3.56
C SER A 178 12.36 -4.41 3.18
N GLY A 179 13.26 -4.16 4.12
CA GLY A 179 14.71 -4.10 3.89
C GLY A 179 15.23 -2.68 3.82
N ASN A 180 16.41 -2.48 3.26
CA ASN A 180 17.11 -1.20 3.35
C ASN A 180 17.33 -0.54 2.00
N ARG A 181 17.27 0.80 1.97
CA ARG A 181 17.58 1.62 0.80
C ARG A 181 16.71 1.33 -0.42
N ASN A 182 15.44 1.05 -0.19
CA ASN A 182 14.48 0.89 -1.28
C ASN A 182 13.85 2.23 -1.66
N SER A 183 13.64 2.43 -2.96
CA SER A 183 12.91 3.57 -3.52
C SER A 183 11.76 3.07 -4.38
N GLY A 184 10.57 3.58 -4.13
CA GLY A 184 9.32 3.10 -4.73
C GLY A 184 8.47 2.32 -3.74
N ASN A 185 7.57 1.51 -4.22
CA ASN A 185 6.59 0.83 -3.39
C ASN A 185 6.67 -0.70 -3.50
N TRP A 186 6.34 -1.37 -2.41
CA TRP A 186 6.24 -2.82 -2.39
C TRP A 186 7.55 -3.56 -2.73
N ASN A 187 8.68 -3.02 -2.30
CA ASN A 187 9.96 -3.69 -2.51
C ASN A 187 10.33 -4.54 -1.28
N SER A 188 10.84 -5.74 -1.53
CA SER A 188 11.39 -6.65 -0.53
C SER A 188 12.87 -6.92 -0.84
N GLY A 189 13.73 -6.76 0.16
CA GLY A 189 15.18 -6.82 0.01
C GLY A 189 15.84 -5.45 0.03
N ASN A 190 17.05 -5.32 -0.51
CA ASN A 190 17.85 -4.13 -0.33
C ASN A 190 18.21 -3.44 -1.66
N CYS A 191 18.28 -2.12 -1.62
CA CYS A 191 18.74 -1.30 -2.73
C CYS A 191 17.90 -1.45 -4.02
N ASN A 192 16.60 -1.65 -3.88
CA ASN A 192 15.70 -1.72 -5.03
C ASN A 192 15.19 -0.33 -5.40
N SER A 193 15.08 -0.07 -6.71
CA SER A 193 14.47 1.13 -7.29
C SER A 193 13.34 0.74 -8.23
N GLY A 194 12.18 1.34 -8.03
CA GLY A 194 10.94 0.99 -8.71
C GLY A 194 9.97 0.25 -7.79
N ASN A 195 9.04 -0.47 -8.34
CA ASN A 195 7.95 -1.08 -7.57
C ASN A 195 7.91 -2.60 -7.71
N TRP A 196 7.45 -3.26 -6.67
CA TRP A 196 7.22 -4.71 -6.70
C TRP A 196 8.48 -5.54 -6.98
N ASN A 197 9.62 -5.11 -6.47
CA ASN A 197 10.86 -5.89 -6.61
C ASN A 197 11.07 -6.79 -5.38
N SER A 198 11.51 -8.02 -5.64
CA SER A 198 11.92 -8.99 -4.63
C SER A 198 13.38 -9.40 -4.84
N GLY A 199 14.17 -9.33 -3.78
CA GLY A 199 15.63 -9.53 -3.83
C GLY A 199 16.39 -8.21 -3.79
N ASP A 200 17.66 -8.23 -4.15
CA ASP A 200 18.54 -7.09 -3.93
C ASP A 200 19.00 -6.43 -5.24
N ARG A 201 19.13 -5.09 -5.18
CA ARG A 201 19.72 -4.29 -6.25
C ARG A 201 18.99 -4.40 -7.59
N ASN A 202 17.69 -4.41 -7.56
CA ASN A 202 16.88 -4.38 -8.76
C ASN A 202 16.51 -2.93 -9.12
N SER A 203 16.50 -2.65 -10.42
CA SER A 203 16.03 -1.39 -10.99
C SER A 203 14.92 -1.64 -12.01
N GLY A 204 13.81 -0.97 -11.86
CA GLY A 204 12.58 -1.19 -12.62
C GLY A 204 11.52 -1.86 -11.78
N ASN A 205 10.54 -2.49 -12.39
CA ASN A 205 9.37 -3.01 -11.70
C ASN A 205 9.21 -4.52 -11.89
N TRP A 206 8.64 -5.18 -10.90
CA TRP A 206 8.30 -6.59 -10.97
C TRP A 206 9.50 -7.52 -11.17
N ASN A 207 10.65 -7.18 -10.62
CA ASN A 207 11.82 -8.05 -10.70
C ASN A 207 11.88 -9.00 -9.49
N SER A 208 12.22 -10.26 -9.76
CA SER A 208 12.49 -11.28 -8.76
C SER A 208 13.92 -11.79 -8.90
N GLY A 209 14.67 -11.82 -7.81
CA GLY A 209 16.10 -12.11 -7.78
C GLY A 209 16.95 -10.86 -7.64
N ASN A 210 18.23 -10.95 -7.99
CA ASN A 210 19.20 -9.90 -7.68
C ASN A 210 19.82 -9.28 -8.93
N TRP A 211 20.13 -7.98 -8.84
CA TRP A 211 20.85 -7.27 -9.88
C TRP A 211 20.11 -7.19 -11.23
N ASN A 212 18.80 -7.15 -11.23
CA ASN A 212 18.05 -7.00 -12.46
C ASN A 212 17.85 -5.52 -12.80
N SER A 213 17.94 -5.20 -14.09
CA SER A 213 17.63 -3.89 -14.65
C SER A 213 16.57 -4.02 -15.75
N GLY A 214 15.50 -3.26 -15.63
CA GLY A 214 14.31 -3.37 -16.47
C GLY A 214 13.14 -3.96 -15.71
N ASN A 215 12.17 -4.48 -16.42
CA ASN A 215 10.91 -4.91 -15.80
C ASN A 215 10.66 -6.41 -15.99
N CYS A 216 9.96 -7.00 -15.05
CA CYS A 216 9.47 -8.37 -15.14
C CYS A 216 10.57 -9.41 -15.36
N ASN A 217 11.73 -9.21 -14.72
CA ASN A 217 12.80 -10.19 -14.79
C ASN A 217 12.74 -11.16 -13.61
N SER A 218 12.96 -12.44 -13.89
CA SER A 218 13.11 -13.50 -12.90
C SER A 218 14.51 -14.13 -12.99
N GLY A 219 15.15 -14.27 -11.85
CA GLY A 219 16.55 -14.69 -11.75
C GLY A 219 17.51 -13.53 -11.52
N ASN A 220 18.77 -13.68 -11.84
CA ASN A 220 19.79 -12.73 -11.44
C ASN A 220 20.55 -12.12 -12.62
N ARG A 221 20.91 -10.84 -12.47
CA ARG A 221 21.76 -10.12 -13.43
C ARG A 221 21.19 -10.06 -14.84
N ASN A 222 19.89 -9.84 -14.93
CA ASN A 222 19.24 -9.62 -16.21
C ASN A 222 19.16 -8.12 -16.52
N SER A 223 19.37 -7.77 -17.79
CA SER A 223 19.20 -6.42 -18.32
C SER A 223 18.19 -6.45 -19.47
N GLY A 224 17.20 -5.60 -19.40
CA GLY A 224 16.04 -5.60 -20.28
C GLY A 224 14.78 -6.10 -19.59
N ASN A 225 13.81 -6.53 -20.35
CA ASN A 225 12.49 -6.87 -19.80
C ASN A 225 12.11 -8.33 -20.08
N TRP A 226 11.33 -8.90 -19.19
CA TRP A 226 10.75 -10.23 -19.36
C TRP A 226 11.79 -11.35 -19.52
N ASN A 227 12.90 -11.24 -18.82
CA ASN A 227 13.90 -12.30 -18.83
C ASN A 227 13.68 -13.29 -17.69
N SER A 228 13.81 -14.58 -18.00
CA SER A 228 13.81 -15.67 -17.03
C SER A 228 15.14 -16.41 -17.07
N GLY A 229 15.76 -16.62 -15.92
CA GLY A 229 17.11 -17.16 -15.81
C GLY A 229 18.13 -16.09 -15.45
N ASN A 230 19.39 -16.29 -15.77
CA ASN A 230 20.46 -15.44 -15.27
C ASN A 230 21.35 -14.87 -16.39
N TRP A 231 21.86 -13.66 -16.17
CA TRP A 231 22.82 -13.04 -17.07
C TRP A 231 22.27 -12.77 -18.48
N ASN A 232 20.99 -12.53 -18.63
CA ASN A 232 20.44 -12.21 -19.94
C ASN A 232 20.51 -10.69 -20.19
N SER A 233 20.83 -10.34 -21.44
CA SER A 233 20.78 -8.97 -21.97
C SER A 233 19.82 -8.91 -23.15
N GLY A 234 18.90 -7.95 -23.12
CA GLY A 234 17.81 -7.85 -24.08
C GLY A 234 16.48 -8.27 -23.44
N ASN A 235 15.50 -8.62 -24.26
CA ASN A 235 14.15 -8.86 -23.79
C ASN A 235 13.66 -10.28 -24.07
N CYS A 236 12.76 -10.75 -23.24
CA CYS A 236 12.05 -12.01 -23.44
C CYS A 236 12.98 -13.23 -23.62
N ASN A 237 14.06 -13.27 -22.86
CA ASN A 237 14.95 -14.42 -22.88
C ASN A 237 14.60 -15.41 -21.77
N SER A 238 14.62 -16.69 -22.09
CA SER A 238 14.52 -17.82 -21.17
C SER A 238 15.79 -18.63 -21.21
N GLY A 239 16.36 -18.93 -20.05
CA GLY A 239 17.66 -19.56 -19.92
C GLY A 239 18.74 -18.58 -19.47
N ASN A 240 20.00 -18.85 -19.75
CA ASN A 240 21.10 -18.10 -19.16
C ASN A 240 22.07 -17.55 -20.21
N ARG A 241 22.63 -16.38 -19.91
CA ARG A 241 23.72 -15.78 -20.71
C ARG A 241 23.34 -15.52 -22.16
N ASN A 242 22.08 -15.13 -22.39
CA ASN A 242 21.66 -14.74 -23.72
C ASN A 242 21.85 -13.24 -23.93
N SER A 243 22.27 -12.86 -25.11
CA SER A 243 22.31 -11.49 -25.62
C SER A 243 21.41 -11.40 -26.85
N GLY A 244 20.53 -10.42 -26.87
CA GLY A 244 19.48 -10.31 -27.88
C GLY A 244 18.12 -10.57 -27.31
N ASN A 245 17.14 -10.87 -28.11
CA ASN A 245 15.74 -10.97 -27.71
C ASN A 245 15.13 -12.33 -28.08
N TRP A 246 14.16 -12.77 -27.29
CA TRP A 246 13.37 -13.94 -27.60
C TRP A 246 14.20 -15.23 -27.73
N ASN A 247 15.23 -15.39 -26.91
CA ASN A 247 16.01 -16.61 -26.90
C ASN A 247 15.47 -17.59 -25.84
N SER A 248 15.44 -18.86 -26.21
CA SER A 248 15.20 -19.98 -25.31
C SER A 248 16.41 -20.90 -25.36
N GLY A 249 17.07 -21.09 -24.22
CA GLY A 249 18.33 -21.81 -24.12
C GLY A 249 19.46 -20.91 -23.62
N ASP A 250 20.71 -21.28 -23.86
CA ASP A 250 21.85 -20.67 -23.20
C ASP A 250 22.91 -20.16 -24.18
N TRP A 251 23.63 -19.10 -23.76
CA TRP A 251 24.80 -18.59 -24.47
C TRP A 251 24.53 -18.11 -25.90
N ASN A 252 23.35 -17.66 -26.22
CA ASN A 252 23.06 -17.12 -27.55
C ASN A 252 23.38 -15.62 -27.60
N THR A 253 24.05 -15.19 -28.68
CA THR A 253 24.35 -13.78 -28.96
C THR A 253 23.48 -13.22 -30.09
N THR A 254 22.52 -13.95 -30.54
CA THR A 254 21.50 -13.57 -31.54
C THR A 254 20.12 -13.52 -30.93
N SER A 255 19.12 -13.18 -31.73
CA SER A 255 17.71 -13.21 -31.34
C SER A 255 16.97 -14.40 -31.93
N PHE A 256 15.86 -14.77 -31.26
CA PHE A 256 14.96 -15.85 -31.70
C PHE A 256 15.60 -17.25 -31.80
N SER A 257 16.59 -17.50 -30.96
CA SER A 257 17.26 -18.79 -30.90
C SER A 257 16.68 -19.70 -29.82
N ASN A 258 16.44 -20.95 -30.12
CA ASN A 258 15.99 -21.99 -29.18
C ASN A 258 17.06 -23.01 -28.79
N GLY A 259 18.34 -22.75 -29.13
CA GLY A 259 19.47 -23.63 -28.83
C GLY A 259 20.53 -22.94 -27.99
N CYS A 260 21.75 -23.42 -28.09
CA CYS A 260 22.89 -22.92 -27.33
C CYS A 260 24.02 -22.51 -28.27
N PHE A 261 24.79 -21.46 -27.87
CA PHE A 261 25.94 -20.93 -28.58
C PHE A 261 25.66 -20.46 -30.02
N ASN A 262 24.43 -19.98 -30.28
CA ASN A 262 24.09 -19.42 -31.58
C ASN A 262 24.52 -17.96 -31.70
N THR A 263 25.21 -17.65 -32.81
CA THR A 263 25.68 -16.30 -33.13
C THR A 263 24.97 -15.70 -34.33
N VAL A 264 24.19 -16.52 -35.05
CA VAL A 264 23.43 -16.15 -36.24
C VAL A 264 21.98 -16.51 -36.00
N SER A 265 21.05 -15.65 -36.40
CA SER A 265 19.61 -15.89 -36.28
C SER A 265 19.21 -17.17 -37.03
N PRO A 266 18.59 -18.14 -36.37
CA PRO A 266 18.23 -19.39 -37.00
C PRO A 266 17.17 -19.18 -38.09
N LYS A 267 17.25 -20.03 -39.11
CA LYS A 267 16.21 -20.12 -40.13
C LYS A 267 15.00 -20.83 -39.58
N ILE A 268 13.83 -20.37 -39.97
CA ILE A 268 12.54 -20.91 -39.48
C ILE A 268 11.99 -21.98 -40.41
N TYR A 269 11.14 -22.83 -39.85
CA TYR A 269 10.31 -23.73 -40.61
C TYR A 269 8.97 -23.07 -40.90
N MET A 270 8.46 -23.20 -42.10
CA MET A 270 7.12 -22.83 -42.51
C MET A 270 6.47 -23.98 -43.23
N PHE A 271 5.20 -24.25 -42.93
CA PHE A 271 4.48 -25.38 -43.48
C PHE A 271 5.25 -26.71 -43.42
N ASN A 272 5.85 -26.97 -42.22
CA ASN A 272 6.63 -28.16 -41.89
C ASN A 272 7.92 -28.37 -42.72
N LYS A 273 8.35 -27.36 -43.46
CA LYS A 273 9.57 -27.39 -44.29
C LYS A 273 10.52 -26.26 -43.93
N PRO A 274 11.87 -26.46 -44.03
CA PRO A 274 12.82 -25.42 -43.78
C PRO A 274 12.70 -24.30 -44.81
N THR A 275 12.98 -23.04 -44.34
CA THR A 275 12.98 -21.85 -45.20
C THR A 275 14.30 -21.13 -45.09
N ASP A 276 14.54 -20.17 -45.98
CA ASP A 276 15.64 -19.22 -45.89
C ASP A 276 15.32 -18.00 -45.00
N TRP A 277 14.08 -17.92 -44.52
CA TRP A 277 13.67 -16.83 -43.66
C TRP A 277 14.13 -17.00 -42.22
N THR A 278 14.43 -15.85 -41.58
CA THR A 278 14.58 -15.77 -40.13
C THR A 278 13.24 -15.40 -39.50
N PHE A 279 13.14 -15.58 -38.18
CA PHE A 279 11.94 -15.13 -37.44
C PHE A 279 11.72 -13.62 -37.54
N GLU A 280 12.80 -12.81 -37.63
CA GLU A 280 12.70 -11.37 -37.81
C GLU A 280 12.05 -10.99 -39.17
N GLN A 281 12.39 -11.74 -40.25
CA GLN A 281 11.74 -11.53 -41.56
C GLN A 281 10.26 -11.88 -41.50
N TRP A 282 9.90 -12.99 -40.87
CA TRP A 282 8.50 -13.34 -40.61
C TRP A 282 7.81 -12.28 -39.76
N PHE A 283 8.44 -11.82 -38.67
CA PHE A 283 7.86 -10.84 -37.74
C PHE A 283 7.49 -9.52 -38.42
N ASN A 284 8.29 -9.09 -39.41
CA ASN A 284 8.12 -7.83 -40.12
C ASN A 284 7.38 -7.95 -41.46
N CYS A 285 7.03 -9.15 -41.91
CA CYS A 285 6.37 -9.35 -43.22
C CYS A 285 4.92 -8.88 -43.23
N ARG A 286 4.39 -8.58 -44.44
CA ARG A 286 3.00 -8.15 -44.64
C ARG A 286 2.03 -9.28 -44.33
N ALA A 287 2.36 -10.53 -44.70
CA ALA A 287 1.50 -11.69 -44.43
C ALA A 287 1.16 -11.82 -42.95
N ARG A 288 2.15 -11.70 -42.04
CA ARG A 288 1.91 -11.74 -40.60
C ARG A 288 0.99 -10.61 -40.12
N ARG A 289 1.13 -9.42 -40.66
CA ARG A 289 0.24 -8.29 -40.29
C ARG A 289 -1.20 -8.58 -40.70
N LEU A 290 -1.42 -9.08 -41.91
CA LEU A 290 -2.75 -9.48 -42.39
C LEU A 290 -3.34 -10.59 -41.51
N LEU A 291 -2.58 -11.64 -41.20
CA LEU A 291 -3.02 -12.73 -40.31
C LEU A 291 -3.39 -12.27 -38.90
N ASN A 292 -2.74 -11.24 -38.39
CA ASN A 292 -3.08 -10.65 -37.09
C ASN A 292 -4.38 -9.83 -37.09
N GLU A 293 -4.98 -9.57 -38.24
CA GLU A 293 -6.29 -8.93 -38.38
C GLU A 293 -7.46 -9.92 -38.25
N ILE A 294 -7.17 -11.22 -38.20
CA ILE A 294 -8.20 -12.22 -37.92
C ILE A 294 -8.76 -11.95 -36.53
N ASP A 295 -10.06 -11.65 -36.48
CA ASP A 295 -10.76 -11.41 -35.23
C ASP A 295 -10.88 -12.73 -34.45
N ASP A 296 -10.41 -12.76 -33.24
CA ASP A 296 -10.48 -13.90 -32.33
C ASP A 296 -11.68 -13.83 -31.36
N CYS A 297 -12.54 -12.82 -31.50
CA CYS A 297 -13.73 -12.66 -30.68
C CYS A 297 -14.73 -13.81 -30.92
N PRO A 298 -15.11 -14.56 -29.90
CA PRO A 298 -16.02 -15.70 -30.04
C PRO A 298 -17.48 -15.27 -30.17
N LEU A 299 -17.79 -14.00 -30.14
CA LEU A 299 -19.12 -13.42 -30.17
C LEU A 299 -19.24 -12.36 -31.25
N GLU A 300 -20.28 -12.44 -32.06
CA GLU A 300 -20.67 -11.40 -33.01
C GLU A 300 -22.05 -10.87 -32.64
N TYR A 301 -22.19 -9.54 -32.55
CA TYR A 301 -23.51 -8.93 -32.44
C TYR A 301 -24.15 -8.83 -33.81
N VAL A 302 -25.29 -9.52 -34.01
CA VAL A 302 -26.08 -9.49 -35.26
C VAL A 302 -27.22 -8.52 -35.04
N TYR A 303 -27.22 -7.43 -35.80
CA TYR A 303 -28.29 -6.43 -35.71
C TYR A 303 -29.59 -6.99 -36.29
N LEU A 304 -30.72 -6.56 -35.77
CA LEU A 304 -32.04 -7.00 -36.21
C LEU A 304 -32.28 -6.83 -37.72
N SER A 305 -31.67 -5.78 -38.32
CA SER A 305 -31.71 -5.55 -39.78
C SER A 305 -31.00 -6.61 -40.59
N ASP A 306 -30.02 -7.29 -39.99
CA ASP A 306 -29.14 -8.24 -40.69
C ASP A 306 -29.53 -9.71 -40.39
N MET A 307 -30.57 -9.92 -39.56
CA MET A 307 -31.07 -11.23 -39.19
C MET A 307 -31.95 -11.82 -40.30
N THR A 308 -31.75 -13.13 -40.55
CA THR A 308 -32.66 -13.90 -41.38
C THR A 308 -34.01 -14.14 -40.66
N ASP A 309 -35.02 -14.55 -41.39
CA ASP A 309 -36.34 -14.84 -40.79
C ASP A 309 -36.28 -16.02 -39.79
N GLU A 310 -35.40 -16.99 -40.03
CA GLU A 310 -35.16 -18.11 -39.12
C GLU A 310 -34.48 -17.61 -37.83
N GLU A 311 -33.51 -16.67 -37.94
CA GLU A 311 -32.83 -16.08 -36.78
C GLU A 311 -33.81 -15.22 -35.97
N LYS A 312 -34.68 -14.43 -36.59
CA LYS A 312 -35.72 -13.66 -35.90
C LYS A 312 -36.69 -14.55 -35.13
N ALA A 313 -37.06 -15.69 -35.74
CA ALA A 313 -37.91 -16.66 -35.08
C ALA A 313 -37.23 -17.36 -33.90
N ALA A 314 -35.92 -17.59 -33.98
CA ALA A 314 -35.14 -18.22 -32.92
C ALA A 314 -34.79 -17.25 -31.77
N HIS A 315 -34.74 -15.95 -32.06
CA HIS A 315 -34.36 -14.91 -31.12
C HIS A 315 -35.40 -13.76 -31.07
N PRO A 316 -36.61 -14.00 -30.54
CA PRO A 316 -37.67 -12.99 -30.47
C PRO A 316 -37.29 -11.81 -29.59
N GLU A 317 -36.36 -11.97 -28.63
CA GLU A 317 -35.81 -10.90 -27.81
C GLU A 317 -35.09 -9.83 -28.63
N ALA A 318 -34.60 -10.14 -29.83
CA ALA A 318 -33.89 -9.22 -30.70
C ALA A 318 -34.74 -8.02 -31.14
N GLU A 319 -36.08 -8.13 -31.15
CA GLU A 319 -36.98 -7.00 -31.41
C GLU A 319 -36.84 -5.92 -30.34
N THR A 320 -36.58 -6.30 -29.10
CA THR A 320 -36.41 -5.36 -27.96
C THR A 320 -34.98 -4.90 -27.81
N THR A 321 -34.01 -5.79 -28.04
CA THR A 321 -32.58 -5.53 -27.84
C THR A 321 -31.90 -4.96 -29.08
N GLY A 322 -32.58 -4.92 -30.23
CA GLY A 322 -32.03 -4.46 -31.50
C GLY A 322 -31.15 -5.49 -32.22
N GLY A 323 -31.02 -6.72 -31.68
CA GLY A 323 -30.21 -7.79 -32.21
C GLY A 323 -29.87 -8.84 -31.16
N TYR A 324 -29.03 -9.83 -31.51
CA TYR A 324 -28.61 -10.92 -30.64
C TYR A 324 -27.10 -11.21 -30.76
N LEU A 325 -26.52 -11.92 -29.79
CA LEU A 325 -25.12 -12.37 -29.82
C LEU A 325 -25.05 -13.81 -30.42
N ARG A 326 -24.37 -13.89 -31.56
CA ARG A 326 -24.07 -15.16 -32.23
C ARG A 326 -22.68 -15.66 -31.80
N LYS A 327 -22.57 -16.92 -31.45
CA LYS A 327 -21.27 -17.59 -31.24
C LYS A 327 -20.57 -17.82 -32.58
N ARG A 328 -19.28 -17.51 -32.64
CA ARG A 328 -18.41 -17.79 -33.78
C ARG A 328 -17.22 -18.62 -33.34
N THR A 329 -16.72 -19.45 -34.27
CA THR A 329 -15.41 -20.09 -34.12
C THR A 329 -14.32 -19.25 -34.75
N THR A 330 -13.07 -19.46 -34.35
CA THR A 330 -11.90 -18.82 -35.00
C THR A 330 -11.87 -19.10 -36.49
N ALA A 331 -12.30 -20.29 -36.90
CA ALA A 331 -12.41 -20.66 -38.32
C ALA A 331 -13.49 -19.86 -39.07
N ASP A 332 -14.62 -19.51 -38.43
CA ASP A 332 -15.63 -18.64 -39.04
C ASP A 332 -15.12 -17.24 -39.24
N ASN A 333 -14.40 -16.69 -38.24
CA ASN A 333 -13.80 -15.37 -38.33
C ASN A 333 -12.71 -15.34 -39.40
N ALA A 334 -11.86 -16.35 -39.47
CA ALA A 334 -10.82 -16.45 -40.49
C ALA A 334 -11.39 -16.56 -41.92
N ARG A 335 -12.49 -17.31 -42.13
CA ARG A 335 -13.19 -17.37 -43.43
C ARG A 335 -13.76 -16.00 -43.83
N LYS A 336 -14.37 -15.28 -42.89
CA LYS A 336 -14.90 -13.95 -43.13
C LYS A 336 -13.77 -12.96 -43.47
N TRP A 337 -12.66 -13.00 -42.69
CA TRP A 337 -11.47 -12.21 -42.95
C TRP A 337 -10.90 -12.51 -44.35
N TRP A 338 -10.72 -13.79 -44.73
CA TRP A 338 -10.19 -14.17 -46.02
C TRP A 338 -11.05 -13.63 -47.18
N ALA A 339 -12.35 -13.79 -47.09
CA ALA A 339 -13.29 -13.30 -48.09
C ALA A 339 -13.31 -11.77 -48.22
N GLY A 340 -12.91 -11.05 -47.18
CA GLY A 340 -12.79 -9.58 -47.16
C GLY A 340 -11.45 -9.05 -47.66
N LEU A 341 -10.44 -9.92 -47.86
CA LEU A 341 -9.13 -9.50 -48.37
C LEU A 341 -9.18 -9.15 -49.86
N SER A 342 -8.35 -8.18 -50.28
CA SER A 342 -8.08 -7.94 -51.70
C SER A 342 -7.31 -9.14 -52.31
N ALA A 343 -7.42 -9.31 -53.64
CA ALA A 343 -6.67 -10.33 -54.37
C ALA A 343 -5.14 -10.19 -54.14
N ASP A 344 -4.64 -8.94 -54.03
CA ASP A 344 -3.24 -8.70 -53.70
C ASP A 344 -2.84 -9.16 -52.32
N ASP A 345 -3.70 -8.97 -51.30
CA ASP A 345 -3.47 -9.44 -49.97
C ASP A 345 -3.54 -10.96 -49.82
N GLN A 346 -4.51 -11.59 -50.50
CA GLN A 346 -4.55 -13.02 -50.61
C GLN A 346 -3.27 -13.59 -51.25
N ASN A 347 -2.78 -12.97 -52.31
CA ASN A 347 -1.54 -13.38 -52.99
C ASN A 347 -0.30 -13.20 -52.06
N VAL A 348 -0.28 -12.21 -51.18
CA VAL A 348 0.77 -12.07 -50.17
C VAL A 348 0.81 -13.29 -49.23
N ILE A 349 -0.34 -13.82 -48.83
CA ILE A 349 -0.41 -15.03 -48.00
C ILE A 349 0.01 -16.26 -48.79
N LEU A 350 -0.54 -16.43 -50.02
CA LEU A 350 -0.25 -17.58 -50.90
C LEU A 350 1.22 -17.64 -51.33
N SER A 351 1.91 -16.50 -51.36
CA SER A 351 3.34 -16.43 -51.72
C SER A 351 4.31 -16.70 -50.56
N LEU A 352 3.83 -17.06 -49.38
CA LEU A 352 4.69 -17.45 -48.26
C LEU A 352 5.58 -18.65 -48.65
N PRO A 353 6.82 -18.70 -48.17
CA PRO A 353 7.70 -19.85 -48.45
C PRO A 353 7.04 -21.16 -48.04
N ASN A 354 7.12 -22.14 -48.95
CA ASN A 354 6.55 -23.47 -48.76
C ASN A 354 5.02 -23.50 -48.52
N PHE A 355 4.28 -22.49 -48.96
CA PHE A 355 2.84 -22.43 -48.72
C PHE A 355 2.16 -23.78 -49.09
N ASP A 356 1.32 -24.26 -48.17
CA ASP A 356 0.58 -25.50 -48.33
C ASP A 356 -0.88 -25.24 -47.93
N ALA A 357 -1.76 -25.34 -48.93
CA ALA A 357 -3.17 -25.05 -48.76
C ALA A 357 -3.88 -25.99 -47.77
N ALA A 358 -3.45 -27.25 -47.68
CA ALA A 358 -4.04 -28.20 -46.74
C ALA A 358 -3.68 -27.84 -45.30
N ILE A 359 -2.42 -27.54 -45.05
CA ILE A 359 -1.97 -27.08 -43.72
C ILE A 359 -2.60 -25.74 -43.34
N PHE A 360 -2.70 -24.80 -44.30
CA PHE A 360 -3.33 -23.53 -44.07
C PHE A 360 -4.81 -23.70 -43.67
N LYS A 361 -5.52 -24.56 -44.37
CA LYS A 361 -6.92 -24.92 -44.06
C LYS A 361 -7.06 -25.61 -42.71
N GLU A 362 -6.17 -26.53 -42.37
CA GLU A 362 -6.16 -27.23 -41.09
C GLU A 362 -6.05 -26.23 -39.92
N ILE A 363 -5.17 -25.22 -40.02
CA ILE A 363 -4.89 -24.27 -38.95
C ILE A 363 -5.93 -23.15 -38.87
N THR A 364 -6.35 -22.59 -40.04
CA THR A 364 -7.21 -21.42 -40.09
C THR A 364 -8.69 -21.72 -40.38
N GLY A 365 -8.97 -22.88 -40.91
CA GLY A 365 -10.30 -23.22 -41.42
C GLY A 365 -10.64 -22.60 -42.79
N VAL A 366 -9.70 -21.90 -43.42
CA VAL A 366 -9.86 -21.25 -44.72
C VAL A 366 -9.45 -22.20 -45.83
N ASP A 367 -10.37 -22.49 -46.75
CA ASP A 367 -10.12 -23.33 -47.94
C ASP A 367 -9.81 -22.48 -49.17
N VAL A 368 -8.54 -22.31 -49.47
CA VAL A 368 -8.04 -21.50 -50.61
C VAL A 368 -8.06 -22.24 -51.93
N SER A 369 -8.49 -23.52 -51.95
CA SER A 369 -8.57 -24.34 -53.16
C SER A 369 -9.93 -24.26 -53.88
N LYS A 370 -10.87 -23.46 -53.35
CA LYS A 370 -12.25 -23.36 -53.82
C LYS A 370 -12.58 -22.07 -54.58
N ASP A 371 -11.60 -21.25 -54.88
CA ASP A 371 -11.78 -20.05 -55.71
C ASP A 371 -11.26 -20.22 -57.13
#